data_b334780ab517b2e0a01e1fdfae90d492
#
_entry.id   b334780ab517b2e0a01e1fdfae90d492
#
_cell.length_a   1.000
_cell.length_b   1.000
_cell.length_c   1.000
_cell.angle_alpha   90.00
_cell.angle_beta   90.00
_cell.angle_gamma   90.00
#
_symmetry.space_group_name_H-M   'P 1'
#
loop_
_entity.id
_entity.type
_entity.pdbx_description
1 polymer ?
#
loop_
_entity_poly.entity_id
_entity_poly.type
_entity_poly.pdbx_seq_one_letter_code
_entity_poly.pdbx_strand_id
1 'polypeptide(L)'
;MVVIRQHGTNSELFDISKFLVDVDRFVKPDSWHITIDDCMGDRALEIEQLTAVGLSMSDREFRALYRGIYQTIDGRFIGLAGGERVFELLAVDSSFWEVTGSPAFESHMLATYGAWQRA
;
A
#
# COMPACT_ATOMS: atom_id res chain seq x y z
N MET A 1 -12.87 3.51 6.59
CA MET A 1 -12.22 2.87 5.42
C MET A 1 -12.79 3.49 4.15
N VAL A 2 -11.91 3.87 3.22
CA VAL A 2 -12.32 4.37 1.91
C VAL A 2 -11.77 3.45 0.83
N VAL A 3 -12.38 3.48 -0.37
CA VAL A 3 -11.97 2.64 -1.49
C VAL A 3 -11.58 3.58 -2.64
N ILE A 4 -10.30 3.51 -3.04
CA ILE A 4 -9.74 4.40 -4.06
C ILE A 4 -9.34 3.60 -5.30
N ARG A 5 -9.24 4.30 -6.43
CA ARG A 5 -8.84 3.67 -7.70
C ARG A 5 -7.36 3.26 -7.64
N GLN A 6 -7.03 2.16 -8.32
CA GLN A 6 -5.64 1.80 -8.56
C GLN A 6 -5.08 2.45 -9.83
N HIS A 7 -5.95 2.85 -10.75
CA HIS A 7 -5.54 3.48 -12.00
C HIS A 7 -6.21 4.83 -12.16
N GLY A 8 -5.42 5.84 -12.50
CA GLY A 8 -5.89 7.17 -12.81
C GLY A 8 -6.13 7.34 -14.31
N THR A 9 -6.20 8.61 -14.75
CA THR A 9 -6.30 8.93 -16.17
C THR A 9 -4.99 8.59 -16.89
N ASN A 10 -5.08 8.30 -18.19
CA ASN A 10 -3.91 7.95 -19.02
C ASN A 10 -3.10 6.77 -18.49
N SER A 11 -3.80 5.79 -17.88
CA SER A 11 -3.17 4.58 -17.33
C SER A 11 -2.18 4.87 -16.20
N GLU A 12 -2.30 5.99 -15.53
CA GLU A 12 -1.47 6.29 -14.36
C GLU A 12 -1.73 5.25 -13.27
N LEU A 13 -0.66 4.70 -12.69
CA LEU A 13 -0.74 3.69 -11.65
C LEU A 13 -0.63 4.34 -10.26
N PHE A 14 -1.60 4.06 -9.39
CA PHE A 14 -1.57 4.45 -7.99
C PHE A 14 -1.13 3.25 -7.17
N ASP A 15 0.02 3.32 -6.56
CA ASP A 15 0.61 2.22 -5.80
C ASP A 15 1.41 2.77 -4.62
N ILE A 16 1.97 1.88 -3.81
CA ILE A 16 2.70 2.21 -2.58
C ILE A 16 3.76 3.29 -2.82
N SER A 17 4.48 3.22 -3.93
CA SER A 17 5.53 4.21 -4.22
C SER A 17 4.99 5.66 -4.23
N LYS A 18 3.75 5.87 -4.65
CA LYS A 18 3.09 7.18 -4.55
C LYS A 18 2.56 7.43 -3.15
N PHE A 19 1.97 6.41 -2.53
CA PHE A 19 1.33 6.53 -1.22
C PHE A 19 2.31 6.85 -0.11
N LEU A 20 3.60 6.53 -0.27
CA LEU A 20 4.61 6.81 0.76
C LEU A 20 4.70 8.32 1.07
N VAL A 21 4.51 9.18 0.07
CA VAL A 21 4.49 10.63 0.28
C VAL A 21 3.29 11.02 1.15
N ASP A 22 2.13 10.45 0.86
CA ASP A 22 0.90 10.72 1.62
C ASP A 22 0.99 10.19 3.04
N VAL A 23 1.52 8.97 3.20
CA VAL A 23 1.74 8.34 4.50
C VAL A 23 2.65 9.22 5.37
N ASP A 24 3.77 9.69 4.82
CA ASP A 24 4.73 10.50 5.56
C ASP A 24 4.14 11.85 5.99
N ARG A 25 3.16 12.36 5.27
CA ARG A 25 2.51 13.62 5.60
C ARG A 25 1.60 13.50 6.83
N PHE A 26 0.96 12.36 7.02
CA PHE A 26 -0.02 12.15 8.09
C PHE A 26 0.54 11.38 9.28
N VAL A 27 1.28 10.31 9.01
CA VAL A 27 1.89 9.45 10.02
C VAL A 27 3.14 8.85 9.43
N LYS A 28 4.29 9.03 10.09
CA LYS A 28 5.51 8.34 9.69
C LYS A 28 5.56 6.99 10.41
N PRO A 29 5.36 5.87 9.71
CA PRO A 29 5.47 4.58 10.36
C PRO A 29 6.94 4.27 10.68
N ASP A 30 7.19 3.57 11.76
CA ASP A 30 8.53 3.08 12.08
C ASP A 30 8.74 1.65 11.59
N SER A 31 7.66 0.91 11.37
CA SER A 31 7.70 -0.46 10.88
C SER A 31 6.46 -0.80 10.06
N TRP A 32 6.56 -1.92 9.35
CA TRP A 32 5.48 -2.43 8.49
C TRP A 32 5.30 -3.91 8.71
N HIS A 33 4.05 -4.36 8.58
CA HIS A 33 3.73 -5.78 8.47
C HIS A 33 3.03 -5.99 7.13
N ILE A 34 3.61 -6.83 6.27
CA ILE A 34 3.16 -6.96 4.89
C ILE A 34 2.89 -8.41 4.50
N THR A 35 1.91 -8.57 3.61
CA THR A 35 1.62 -9.83 2.93
C THR A 35 1.34 -9.48 1.48
N ILE A 36 2.15 -10.01 0.56
CA ILE A 36 1.97 -9.74 -0.87
C ILE A 36 1.70 -11.06 -1.57
N ASP A 37 0.47 -11.23 -2.03
CA ASP A 37 0.02 -12.47 -2.68
C ASP A 37 0.34 -12.47 -4.18
N ASP A 38 0.29 -11.29 -4.82
CA ASP A 38 0.54 -11.15 -6.24
C ASP A 38 1.07 -9.75 -6.55
N CYS A 39 2.20 -9.67 -7.24
CA CYS A 39 2.80 -8.39 -7.64
C CYS A 39 3.62 -8.56 -8.91
N MET A 40 4.02 -7.43 -9.50
CA MET A 40 4.91 -7.38 -10.65
C MET A 40 6.19 -6.63 -10.27
N GLY A 41 7.33 -7.11 -10.74
CA GLY A 41 8.61 -6.47 -10.47
C GLY A 41 9.76 -7.46 -10.65
N ASP A 42 11.00 -6.95 -10.51
CA ASP A 42 12.21 -7.73 -10.74
C ASP A 42 12.36 -8.91 -9.77
N ARG A 43 11.85 -8.74 -8.52
CA ARG A 43 11.96 -9.73 -7.46
C ARG A 43 10.58 -10.21 -6.99
N ALA A 44 9.57 -10.15 -7.88
CA ALA A 44 8.19 -10.42 -7.52
C ALA A 44 8.02 -11.80 -6.84
N LEU A 45 8.51 -12.87 -7.46
CA LEU A 45 8.35 -14.22 -6.91
C LEU A 45 9.03 -14.37 -5.55
N GLU A 46 10.23 -13.84 -5.40
CA GLU A 46 10.95 -13.87 -4.13
C GLU A 46 10.20 -13.14 -3.03
N ILE A 47 9.68 -11.95 -3.35
CA ILE A 47 8.93 -11.13 -2.40
C ILE A 47 7.62 -11.80 -1.99
N GLU A 48 6.91 -12.41 -2.95
CA GLU A 48 5.68 -13.17 -2.66
C GLU A 48 5.97 -14.33 -1.70
N GLN A 49 7.06 -15.03 -1.90
CA GLN A 49 7.46 -16.14 -1.04
C GLN A 49 7.86 -15.65 0.37
N LEU A 50 8.65 -14.58 0.44
CA LEU A 50 9.11 -14.03 1.73
C LEU A 50 7.95 -13.51 2.57
N THR A 51 6.89 -13.00 1.96
CA THR A 51 5.77 -12.37 2.66
C THR A 51 4.54 -13.26 2.78
N ALA A 52 4.59 -14.51 2.30
CA ALA A 52 3.43 -15.39 2.17
C ALA A 52 2.65 -15.58 3.49
N VAL A 53 3.33 -15.61 4.63
CA VAL A 53 2.70 -15.76 5.95
C VAL A 53 2.75 -14.47 6.77
N GLY A 54 3.05 -13.34 6.11
CA GLY A 54 3.24 -12.06 6.76
C GLY A 54 4.69 -11.86 7.20
N LEU A 55 5.23 -10.68 6.95
CA LEU A 55 6.60 -10.33 7.29
C LEU A 55 6.63 -8.93 7.90
N SER A 56 7.22 -8.84 9.10
CA SER A 56 7.42 -7.55 9.78
C SER A 56 8.81 -7.04 9.48
N MET A 57 8.93 -5.74 9.23
CA MET A 57 10.21 -5.11 8.94
C MET A 57 10.19 -3.63 9.31
N SER A 58 11.39 -3.03 9.44
CA SER A 58 11.49 -1.60 9.66
C SER A 58 11.01 -0.83 8.42
N ASP A 59 10.66 0.44 8.62
CA ASP A 59 10.27 1.32 7.51
C ASP A 59 11.37 1.40 6.46
N ARG A 60 12.62 1.50 6.88
CA ARG A 60 13.77 1.55 5.97
C ARG A 60 13.88 0.28 5.14
N GLU A 61 13.74 -0.88 5.77
CA GLU A 61 13.79 -2.17 5.08
C GLU A 61 12.65 -2.32 4.09
N PHE A 62 11.45 -1.89 4.47
CA PHE A 62 10.29 -1.94 3.60
C PHE A 62 10.48 -1.09 2.35
N ARG A 63 10.96 0.15 2.51
CA ARG A 63 11.16 1.04 1.37
C ARG A 63 12.21 0.50 0.40
N ALA A 64 13.26 -0.14 0.93
CA ALA A 64 14.26 -0.79 0.10
C ALA A 64 13.70 -2.00 -0.65
N LEU A 65 12.89 -2.83 0.02
CA LEU A 65 12.24 -3.99 -0.58
C LEU A 65 11.29 -3.57 -1.70
N TYR A 66 10.49 -2.54 -1.46
CA TYR A 66 9.43 -2.12 -2.41
C TYR A 66 10.00 -1.55 -3.70
N ARG A 67 11.26 -1.13 -3.73
CA ARG A 67 11.92 -0.70 -4.97
C ARG A 67 11.95 -1.78 -6.04
N GLY A 68 11.85 -3.06 -5.65
CA GLY A 68 11.79 -4.19 -6.55
C GLY A 68 10.39 -4.52 -7.06
N ILE A 69 9.39 -3.74 -6.67
CA ILE A 69 8.00 -3.94 -7.04
C ILE A 69 7.54 -2.80 -7.94
N TYR A 70 6.95 -3.14 -9.09
CA TYR A 70 6.40 -2.14 -10.02
C TYR A 70 4.91 -1.93 -9.79
N GLN A 71 4.20 -2.99 -9.40
CA GLN A 71 2.76 -2.94 -9.15
C GLN A 71 2.36 -4.04 -8.17
N THR A 72 1.52 -3.69 -7.21
CA THR A 72 0.87 -4.67 -6.33
C THR A 72 -0.50 -5.01 -6.91
N ILE A 73 -0.74 -6.29 -7.15
CA ILE A 73 -2.02 -6.80 -7.65
C ILE A 73 -2.92 -7.18 -6.48
N ASP A 74 -2.40 -8.00 -5.57
CA ASP A 74 -3.06 -8.36 -4.32
C ASP A 74 -2.04 -8.30 -3.18
N GLY A 75 -2.32 -7.52 -2.16
CA GLY A 75 -1.41 -7.41 -1.03
C GLY A 75 -1.96 -6.52 0.08
N ARG A 76 -1.49 -6.76 1.29
CA ARG A 76 -1.87 -6.01 2.47
C ARG A 76 -0.63 -5.37 3.10
N PHE A 77 -0.73 -4.09 3.37
CA PHE A 77 0.36 -3.29 3.94
C PHE A 77 -0.16 -2.60 5.20
N ILE A 78 0.36 -2.99 6.35
CA ILE A 78 -0.02 -2.41 7.63
C ILE A 78 1.15 -1.57 8.14
N GLY A 79 0.93 -0.28 8.35
CA GLY A 79 1.91 0.60 8.96
C GLY A 79 1.74 0.64 10.47
N LEU A 80 2.86 0.62 11.20
CA LEU A 80 2.89 0.67 12.65
C LEU A 80 3.77 1.83 13.12
N ALA A 81 3.36 2.44 14.23
CA ALA A 81 4.14 3.44 14.93
C ALA A 81 4.04 3.14 16.43
N GLY A 82 5.19 2.92 17.08
CA GLY A 82 5.22 2.54 18.49
C GLY A 82 4.50 1.23 18.76
N GLY A 83 4.47 0.30 17.82
CA GLY A 83 3.80 -0.99 17.96
C GLY A 83 2.30 -0.96 17.68
N GLU A 84 1.72 0.20 17.39
CA GLU A 84 0.29 0.32 17.11
C GLU A 84 0.05 0.50 15.62
N ARG A 85 -1.04 -0.08 15.12
CA ARG A 85 -1.47 0.12 13.74
C ARG A 85 -1.89 1.56 13.55
N VAL A 86 -1.36 2.22 12.53
CA VAL A 86 -1.71 3.59 12.19
C VAL A 86 -2.40 3.71 10.85
N PHE A 87 -2.22 2.72 9.97
CA PHE A 87 -2.98 2.62 8.72
C PHE A 87 -2.87 1.21 8.15
N GLU A 88 -3.77 0.92 7.20
CA GLU A 88 -3.73 -0.30 6.41
C GLU A 88 -4.07 0.04 4.96
N LEU A 89 -3.29 -0.49 4.04
CA LEU A 89 -3.49 -0.35 2.60
C LEU A 89 -3.64 -1.76 2.02
N LEU A 90 -4.79 -2.05 1.40
CA LEU A 90 -5.09 -3.35 0.83
C LEU A 90 -5.36 -3.22 -0.66
N ALA A 91 -4.48 -3.81 -1.48
CA ALA A 91 -4.69 -3.89 -2.93
C ALA A 91 -5.56 -5.08 -3.25
N VAL A 92 -6.59 -4.87 -4.07
CA VAL A 92 -7.53 -5.92 -4.45
C VAL A 92 -7.58 -6.05 -5.97
N ASP A 93 -7.07 -7.18 -6.46
CA ASP A 93 -7.20 -7.64 -7.84
C ASP A 93 -6.83 -6.61 -8.91
N SER A 94 -5.80 -5.80 -8.64
CA SER A 94 -5.36 -4.74 -9.57
C SER A 94 -6.45 -3.71 -9.91
N SER A 95 -7.52 -3.64 -9.12
CA SER A 95 -8.67 -2.77 -9.40
C SER A 95 -8.75 -1.58 -8.47
N PHE A 96 -8.58 -1.81 -7.18
CA PHE A 96 -8.73 -0.76 -6.19
C PHE A 96 -7.88 -1.02 -4.96
N TRP A 97 -7.80 0.02 -4.10
CA TRP A 97 -7.20 -0.07 -2.77
C TRP A 97 -8.25 0.22 -1.71
N GLU A 98 -8.27 -0.59 -0.66
CA GLU A 98 -9.01 -0.24 0.56
C GLU A 98 -8.01 0.45 1.50
N VAL A 99 -8.36 1.66 1.91
CA VAL A 99 -7.49 2.50 2.74
C VAL A 99 -8.17 2.72 4.09
N THR A 100 -7.48 2.36 5.15
CA THR A 100 -7.95 2.53 6.53
C THR A 100 -6.89 3.29 7.32
N GLY A 101 -7.32 4.30 8.08
CA GLY A 101 -6.42 5.09 8.91
C GLY A 101 -7.20 6.15 9.66
N SER A 102 -6.55 7.26 10.02
CA SER A 102 -7.26 8.39 10.61
C SER A 102 -8.26 8.97 9.63
N PRO A 103 -9.34 9.64 10.11
CA PRO A 103 -10.30 10.28 9.20
C PRO A 103 -9.64 11.27 8.25
N ALA A 104 -8.64 12.01 8.70
CA ALA A 104 -7.91 12.96 7.86
C ALA A 104 -7.14 12.27 6.74
N PHE A 105 -6.47 11.16 7.05
CA PHE A 105 -5.72 10.37 6.07
C PHE A 105 -6.68 9.78 5.04
N GLU A 106 -7.77 9.15 5.48
CA GLU A 106 -8.76 8.55 4.57
C GLU A 106 -9.36 9.61 3.63
N SER A 107 -9.73 10.77 4.17
CA SER A 107 -10.29 11.88 3.37
C SER A 107 -9.28 12.39 2.34
N HIS A 108 -8.02 12.51 2.75
CA HIS A 108 -6.95 12.95 1.84
C HIS A 108 -6.76 11.96 0.69
N MET A 109 -6.71 10.67 0.99
CA MET A 109 -6.51 9.65 -0.02
C MET A 109 -7.67 9.60 -1.00
N LEU A 110 -8.89 9.71 -0.50
CA LEU A 110 -10.08 9.73 -1.34
C LEU A 110 -10.09 10.95 -2.27
N ALA A 111 -9.77 12.12 -1.75
CA ALA A 111 -9.74 13.36 -2.54
C ALA A 111 -8.61 13.34 -3.58
N THR A 112 -7.46 12.77 -3.23
CA THR A 112 -6.27 12.77 -4.09
C THR A 112 -6.38 11.77 -5.23
N TYR A 113 -6.86 10.56 -4.95
CA TYR A 113 -6.84 9.46 -5.92
C TYR A 113 -8.20 9.14 -6.52
N GLY A 114 -9.27 9.56 -5.88
CA GLY A 114 -10.63 9.37 -6.35
C GLY A 114 -11.23 8.03 -5.95
N ALA A 115 -12.53 8.04 -5.71
CA ALA A 115 -13.27 6.84 -5.33
C ALA A 115 -13.28 5.82 -6.47
N TRP A 116 -13.08 4.55 -6.10
CA TRP A 116 -13.31 3.46 -7.05
C TRP A 116 -14.79 3.14 -7.10
N GLN A 117 -15.30 2.96 -8.31
CA GLN A 117 -16.69 2.58 -8.53
C GLN A 117 -16.73 1.41 -9.51
N ARG A 118 -17.49 0.40 -9.14
CA ARG A 118 -17.72 -0.73 -10.05
C ARG A 118 -18.56 -0.23 -11.23
N ALA A 119 -18.08 -0.50 -12.42
CA ALA A 119 -18.79 -0.11 -13.64
C ALA A 119 -20.10 -0.90 -13.81
#